data_b4422707fd8a64eb7a2ab4cd4b23499d
#
_entry.id   b4422707fd8a64eb7a2ab4cd4b23499d
#
_cell.length_a   1.000
_cell.length_b   1.000
_cell.length_c   1.000
_cell.angle_alpha   90.00
_cell.angle_beta   90.00
_cell.angle_gamma   90.00
#
_symmetry.space_group_name_H-M   'P 1'
#
loop_
_entity.id
_entity.type
_entity.pdbx_description
1 polymer ?
#
loop_
_entity_poly.entity_id
_entity_poly.type
_entity_poly.pdbx_seq_one_letter_code
_entity_poly.pdbx_strand_id
1 'polypeptide(L)'
;MSIAWVFPGQGSQKTGMADAVLSLPGAEERFAVASHLMGRDLLAICRGEPGSADPERHGPDDLNDTRNTQPALFIVESLIVDELRRQQREPALVAGHSLGELVALYAAEVFDAATGLELMLRRSELMAAAGGGAMSAVIGFDRDQLQALVAANDAVVIANDNSAAQVVLSGTPSAVQQVSEQLTCKRVVPLPVSGAFHSPFMAEAAEAFADHLDGLAFEDARFPVLSNTDPTPSCDAAV
;
A
#
# COMPACT_ATOMS: atom_id res chain seq x y z
N MET A 1 12.14 12.09 24.27
CA MET A 1 12.64 11.44 23.02
C MET A 1 11.47 11.46 22.06
N SER A 2 11.61 12.08 20.89
CA SER A 2 10.53 12.10 19.88
C SER A 2 10.50 10.79 19.14
N ILE A 3 9.31 10.23 18.91
CA ILE A 3 9.09 8.94 18.23
C ILE A 3 8.27 9.20 16.98
N ALA A 4 8.71 8.71 15.83
CA ALA A 4 7.89 8.65 14.62
C ALA A 4 7.27 7.26 14.49
N TRP A 5 6.00 7.21 14.04
CA TRP A 5 5.38 5.95 13.63
C TRP A 5 5.44 5.86 12.11
N VAL A 6 5.95 4.73 11.62
CA VAL A 6 6.12 4.49 10.18
C VAL A 6 5.40 3.20 9.81
N PHE A 7 4.53 3.29 8.80
CA PHE A 7 3.67 2.21 8.36
C PHE A 7 4.18 1.63 7.03
N PRO A 8 4.39 0.32 6.95
CA PRO A 8 4.84 -0.31 5.72
C PRO A 8 3.75 -0.33 4.65
N GLY A 9 4.14 -0.61 3.42
CA GLY A 9 3.26 -0.81 2.29
C GLY A 9 3.15 -2.27 1.86
N GLN A 10 2.52 -2.48 0.69
CA GLN A 10 2.43 -3.79 0.04
C GLN A 10 3.84 -4.39 -0.16
N GLY A 11 3.97 -5.67 0.13
CA GLY A 11 5.25 -6.40 0.20
C GLY A 11 5.66 -6.73 1.64
N SER A 12 5.02 -6.11 2.66
CA SER A 12 5.25 -6.41 4.07
C SER A 12 4.32 -7.51 4.62
N GLN A 13 3.24 -7.86 3.89
CA GLN A 13 2.30 -8.89 4.30
C GLN A 13 2.98 -10.26 4.44
N LYS A 14 2.51 -11.01 5.42
CA LYS A 14 2.98 -12.39 5.66
C LYS A 14 1.81 -13.25 6.10
N THR A 15 1.77 -14.49 5.63
CA THR A 15 0.84 -15.50 6.15
C THR A 15 0.97 -15.58 7.67
N GLY A 16 -0.16 -15.57 8.37
CA GLY A 16 -0.22 -15.56 9.84
C GLY A 16 -0.06 -14.18 10.47
N MET A 17 0.11 -13.08 9.71
CA MET A 17 0.29 -11.72 10.29
C MET A 17 -0.90 -11.28 11.14
N ALA A 18 -2.11 -11.75 10.83
CA ALA A 18 -3.31 -11.43 11.60
C ALA A 18 -3.29 -12.02 13.01
N ASP A 19 -2.67 -13.18 13.21
CA ASP A 19 -2.68 -13.88 14.50
C ASP A 19 -2.08 -13.03 15.63
N ALA A 20 -1.12 -12.16 15.31
CA ALA A 20 -0.50 -11.26 16.28
C ALA A 20 -1.47 -10.21 16.86
N VAL A 21 -2.56 -9.90 16.16
CA VAL A 21 -3.51 -8.83 16.55
C VAL A 21 -4.89 -9.36 16.93
N LEU A 22 -5.20 -10.64 16.75
CA LEU A 22 -6.53 -11.21 17.04
C LEU A 22 -6.96 -11.09 18.49
N SER A 23 -6.03 -11.02 19.44
CA SER A 23 -6.34 -10.80 20.85
C SER A 23 -6.65 -9.33 21.18
N LEU A 24 -6.44 -8.41 20.27
CA LEU A 24 -6.71 -6.99 20.48
C LEU A 24 -8.21 -6.70 20.38
N PRO A 25 -8.75 -5.77 21.19
CA PRO A 25 -10.14 -5.37 21.12
C PRO A 25 -10.53 -4.86 19.71
N GLY A 26 -11.67 -5.33 19.22
CA GLY A 26 -12.20 -4.98 17.89
C GLY A 26 -11.60 -5.76 16.72
N ALA A 27 -10.65 -6.66 16.95
CA ALA A 27 -10.00 -7.41 15.87
C ALA A 27 -10.99 -8.31 15.12
N GLU A 28 -11.75 -9.12 15.84
CA GLU A 28 -12.76 -10.02 15.25
C GLU A 28 -13.80 -9.24 14.42
N GLU A 29 -14.30 -8.11 14.97
CA GLU A 29 -15.28 -7.26 14.30
C GLU A 29 -14.71 -6.67 13.00
N ARG A 30 -13.47 -6.12 13.02
CA ARG A 30 -12.84 -5.53 11.82
C ARG A 30 -12.64 -6.57 10.72
N PHE A 31 -12.14 -7.75 11.06
CA PHE A 31 -11.99 -8.82 10.07
C PHE A 31 -13.34 -9.30 9.54
N ALA A 32 -14.38 -9.40 10.39
CA ALA A 32 -15.73 -9.79 9.98
C ALA A 32 -16.37 -8.74 9.04
N VAL A 33 -16.25 -7.45 9.35
CA VAL A 33 -16.75 -6.35 8.51
C VAL A 33 -16.03 -6.36 7.15
N ALA A 34 -14.72 -6.45 7.14
CA ALA A 34 -13.95 -6.50 5.90
C ALA A 34 -14.34 -7.73 5.06
N SER A 35 -14.43 -8.91 5.67
CA SER A 35 -14.82 -10.13 4.98
C SER A 35 -16.22 -10.03 4.36
N HIS A 36 -17.17 -9.40 5.09
CA HIS A 36 -18.51 -9.14 4.59
C HIS A 36 -18.50 -8.22 3.36
N LEU A 37 -17.79 -7.09 3.44
CA LEU A 37 -17.69 -6.11 2.34
C LEU A 37 -16.99 -6.71 1.12
N MET A 38 -15.94 -7.49 1.34
CA MET A 38 -15.17 -8.15 0.29
C MET A 38 -15.89 -9.39 -0.28
N GLY A 39 -16.89 -9.94 0.44
CA GLY A 39 -17.58 -11.18 0.11
C GLY A 39 -16.66 -12.42 0.14
N ARG A 40 -15.58 -12.38 0.90
CA ARG A 40 -14.61 -13.47 1.10
C ARG A 40 -13.96 -13.36 2.47
N ASP A 41 -13.53 -14.49 3.03
CA ASP A 41 -12.95 -14.53 4.37
C ASP A 41 -11.52 -14.00 4.39
N LEU A 42 -11.36 -12.73 4.74
CA LEU A 42 -10.05 -12.07 4.80
C LEU A 42 -9.13 -12.66 5.88
N LEU A 43 -9.70 -13.13 6.99
CA LEU A 43 -8.90 -13.75 8.05
C LEU A 43 -8.34 -15.10 7.59
N ALA A 44 -9.15 -15.92 6.92
CA ALA A 44 -8.69 -17.18 6.33
C ALA A 44 -7.63 -16.93 5.25
N ILE A 45 -7.79 -15.90 4.40
CA ILE A 45 -6.77 -15.48 3.43
C ILE A 45 -5.46 -15.08 4.15
N CYS A 46 -5.53 -14.29 5.23
CA CYS A 46 -4.36 -13.94 6.02
C CYS A 46 -3.64 -15.14 6.63
N ARG A 47 -4.35 -16.24 6.89
CA ARG A 47 -3.80 -17.50 7.39
C ARG A 47 -3.31 -18.44 6.30
N GLY A 48 -3.61 -18.13 5.03
CA GLY A 48 -3.30 -19.00 3.90
C GLY A 48 -4.15 -20.27 3.86
N GLU A 49 -5.40 -20.20 4.36
CA GLU A 49 -6.32 -21.33 4.38
C GLU A 49 -6.91 -21.56 2.98
N PRO A 50 -6.91 -22.79 2.45
CA PRO A 50 -7.44 -23.09 1.12
C PRO A 50 -8.95 -22.85 1.03
N GLY A 51 -9.41 -22.30 -0.11
CA GLY A 51 -10.82 -22.11 -0.38
C GLY A 51 -11.47 -20.97 0.40
N SER A 52 -10.67 -20.03 0.91
CA SER A 52 -11.13 -18.88 1.68
C SER A 52 -11.89 -17.83 0.86
N ALA A 53 -11.87 -17.91 -0.48
CA ALA A 53 -12.59 -17.02 -1.39
C ALA A 53 -13.64 -17.77 -2.20
N ASP A 54 -14.72 -17.06 -2.58
CA ASP A 54 -15.71 -17.54 -3.56
C ASP A 54 -15.20 -17.18 -4.98
N PRO A 55 -14.79 -18.17 -5.78
CA PRO A 55 -14.20 -17.90 -7.09
C PRO A 55 -15.18 -17.30 -8.11
N GLU A 56 -16.49 -17.38 -7.89
CA GLU A 56 -17.50 -16.79 -8.77
C GLU A 56 -17.75 -15.31 -8.49
N ARG A 57 -17.45 -14.85 -7.29
CA ARG A 57 -17.81 -13.49 -6.83
C ARG A 57 -16.61 -12.57 -6.68
N HIS A 58 -15.42 -13.10 -6.42
CA HIS A 58 -14.34 -12.29 -5.85
C HIS A 58 -12.99 -12.73 -6.35
N GLY A 59 -12.00 -11.90 -6.15
CA GLY A 59 -10.62 -12.18 -6.52
C GLY A 59 -10.02 -13.40 -5.81
N PRO A 60 -8.82 -13.74 -6.20
CA PRO A 60 -8.14 -14.94 -5.69
C PRO A 60 -8.00 -14.90 -4.16
N ASP A 61 -7.89 -16.06 -3.56
CA ASP A 61 -7.61 -16.27 -2.13
C ASP A 61 -6.12 -16.12 -1.78
N ASP A 62 -5.39 -15.39 -2.61
CA ASP A 62 -3.97 -15.10 -2.41
C ASP A 62 -3.80 -13.78 -1.63
N LEU A 63 -3.11 -13.86 -0.50
CA LEU A 63 -2.75 -12.68 0.30
C LEU A 63 -1.92 -11.66 -0.50
N ASN A 64 -1.23 -12.07 -1.56
CA ASN A 64 -0.45 -11.17 -2.44
C ASN A 64 -1.30 -10.45 -3.50
N ASP A 65 -2.56 -10.83 -3.70
CA ASP A 65 -3.47 -10.02 -4.50
C ASP A 65 -3.71 -8.67 -3.81
N THR A 66 -3.54 -7.57 -4.55
CA THR A 66 -3.64 -6.22 -3.96
C THR A 66 -4.98 -5.96 -3.30
N ARG A 67 -6.07 -6.61 -3.80
CA ARG A 67 -7.43 -6.52 -3.23
C ARG A 67 -7.58 -7.21 -1.88
N ASN A 68 -6.64 -8.07 -1.52
CA ASN A 68 -6.54 -8.72 -0.21
C ASN A 68 -5.45 -8.06 0.65
N THR A 69 -4.30 -7.77 0.03
CA THR A 69 -3.13 -7.19 0.74
C THR A 69 -3.47 -5.88 1.42
N GLN A 70 -4.09 -4.94 0.69
CA GLN A 70 -4.32 -3.59 1.20
C GLN A 70 -5.28 -3.58 2.40
N PRO A 71 -6.50 -4.15 2.32
CA PRO A 71 -7.38 -4.19 3.47
C PRO A 71 -6.80 -5.02 4.63
N ALA A 72 -6.09 -6.12 4.36
CA ALA A 72 -5.48 -6.94 5.41
C ALA A 72 -4.39 -6.17 6.19
N LEU A 73 -3.49 -5.47 5.50
CA LEU A 73 -2.48 -4.63 6.14
C LEU A 73 -3.12 -3.50 6.93
N PHE A 74 -4.11 -2.81 6.35
CA PHE A 74 -4.81 -1.74 7.07
C PHE A 74 -5.44 -2.23 8.37
N ILE A 75 -6.13 -3.38 8.36
CA ILE A 75 -6.74 -3.93 9.59
C ILE A 75 -5.69 -4.23 10.63
N VAL A 76 -4.63 -4.95 10.25
CA VAL A 76 -3.56 -5.31 11.19
C VAL A 76 -2.90 -4.06 11.77
N GLU A 77 -2.51 -3.12 10.92
CA GLU A 77 -1.81 -1.91 11.34
C GLU A 77 -2.70 -0.97 12.15
N SER A 78 -3.98 -0.81 11.76
CA SER A 78 -4.93 0.02 12.52
C SER A 78 -5.25 -0.54 13.89
N LEU A 79 -5.29 -1.87 14.07
CA LEU A 79 -5.42 -2.49 15.39
C LEU A 79 -4.19 -2.24 16.27
N ILE A 80 -3.00 -2.23 15.69
CA ILE A 80 -1.76 -1.88 16.41
C ILE A 80 -1.79 -0.40 16.82
N VAL A 81 -2.25 0.49 15.94
CA VAL A 81 -2.44 1.92 16.26
C VAL A 81 -3.36 2.09 17.45
N ASP A 82 -4.51 1.42 17.44
CA ASP A 82 -5.48 1.52 18.54
C ASP A 82 -4.93 0.97 19.86
N GLU A 83 -4.10 -0.09 19.80
CA GLU A 83 -3.43 -0.59 20.98
C GLU A 83 -2.41 0.43 21.52
N LEU A 84 -1.63 1.07 20.64
CA LEU A 84 -0.68 2.12 21.04
C LEU A 84 -1.41 3.32 21.66
N ARG A 85 -2.55 3.73 21.09
CA ARG A 85 -3.41 4.79 21.66
C ARG A 85 -3.94 4.40 23.06
N ARG A 86 -4.40 3.17 23.25
CA ARG A 86 -4.85 2.68 24.56
C ARG A 86 -3.72 2.69 25.59
N GLN A 87 -2.48 2.49 25.15
CA GLN A 87 -1.29 2.62 25.99
C GLN A 87 -0.84 4.08 26.17
N GLN A 88 -1.63 5.05 25.70
CA GLN A 88 -1.33 6.48 25.75
C GLN A 88 0.00 6.85 25.08
N ARG A 89 0.35 6.14 24.02
CA ARG A 89 1.52 6.44 23.21
C ARG A 89 1.11 7.36 22.06
N GLU A 90 1.88 8.42 21.87
CA GLU A 90 1.66 9.40 20.82
C GLU A 90 2.94 9.57 20.00
N PRO A 91 2.82 9.66 18.65
CA PRO A 91 3.96 9.96 17.80
C PRO A 91 4.18 11.49 17.73
N ALA A 92 5.40 11.89 17.45
CA ALA A 92 5.72 13.26 17.08
C ALA A 92 5.48 13.52 15.57
N LEU A 93 5.40 12.45 14.78
CA LEU A 93 5.24 12.45 13.32
C LEU A 93 4.77 11.08 12.91
N VAL A 94 3.95 11.02 11.87
CA VAL A 94 3.55 9.77 11.21
C VAL A 94 3.94 9.80 9.73
N ALA A 95 4.27 8.65 9.18
CA ALA A 95 4.57 8.47 7.76
C ALA A 95 4.19 7.07 7.32
N GLY A 96 3.92 6.87 6.04
CA GLY A 96 3.62 5.55 5.51
C GLY A 96 4.08 5.38 4.08
N HIS A 97 4.44 4.15 3.72
CA HIS A 97 4.86 3.82 2.38
C HIS A 97 3.67 3.35 1.54
N SER A 98 3.30 4.10 0.48
CA SER A 98 2.18 3.76 -0.40
C SER A 98 0.86 3.58 0.39
N LEU A 99 0.29 2.38 0.49
CA LEU A 99 -0.91 2.14 1.31
C LEU A 99 -0.72 2.52 2.79
N GLY A 100 0.51 2.41 3.30
CA GLY A 100 0.83 2.79 4.67
C GLY A 100 0.59 4.28 4.95
N GLU A 101 0.54 5.14 3.93
CA GLU A 101 0.15 6.55 4.09
C GLU A 101 -1.30 6.68 4.58
N LEU A 102 -2.23 5.86 4.07
CA LEU A 102 -3.60 5.84 4.58
C LEU A 102 -3.65 5.33 6.04
N VAL A 103 -2.75 4.42 6.43
CA VAL A 103 -2.63 4.03 7.84
C VAL A 103 -2.05 5.18 8.68
N ALA A 104 -1.08 5.93 8.15
CA ALA A 104 -0.55 7.13 8.82
C ALA A 104 -1.63 8.20 9.02
N LEU A 105 -2.48 8.43 8.02
CA LEU A 105 -3.63 9.33 8.12
C LEU A 105 -4.65 8.84 9.18
N TYR A 106 -4.95 7.53 9.21
CA TYR A 106 -5.74 6.95 10.29
C TYR A 106 -5.09 7.16 11.67
N ALA A 107 -3.77 6.93 11.77
CA ALA A 107 -3.03 7.15 13.01
C ALA A 107 -2.99 8.64 13.43
N ALA A 108 -3.14 9.55 12.50
CA ALA A 108 -3.28 10.99 12.75
C ALA A 108 -4.74 11.45 12.97
N GLU A 109 -5.69 10.51 13.01
CA GLU A 109 -7.13 10.76 13.28
C GLU A 109 -7.82 11.58 12.16
N VAL A 110 -7.31 11.54 10.92
CA VAL A 110 -7.92 12.23 9.76
C VAL A 110 -9.27 11.59 9.39
N PHE A 111 -9.42 10.30 9.62
CA PHE A 111 -10.65 9.53 9.41
C PHE A 111 -10.72 8.33 10.36
N ASP A 112 -11.89 7.72 10.47
CA ASP A 112 -12.11 6.54 11.31
C ASP A 112 -11.75 5.22 10.60
N ALA A 113 -11.84 4.11 11.34
CA ALA A 113 -11.46 2.80 10.81
C ALA A 113 -12.40 2.30 9.71
N ALA A 114 -13.67 2.71 9.71
CA ALA A 114 -14.64 2.31 8.69
C ALA A 114 -14.33 3.01 7.38
N THR A 115 -14.10 4.31 7.41
CA THR A 115 -13.66 5.11 6.26
C THR A 115 -12.32 4.61 5.72
N GLY A 116 -11.34 4.34 6.60
CA GLY A 116 -10.06 3.80 6.18
C GLY A 116 -10.16 2.44 5.47
N LEU A 117 -11.04 1.56 5.95
CA LEU A 117 -11.31 0.28 5.27
C LEU A 117 -11.97 0.49 3.90
N GLU A 118 -12.95 1.38 3.80
CA GLU A 118 -13.61 1.74 2.54
C GLU A 118 -12.58 2.26 1.52
N LEU A 119 -11.70 3.17 1.95
CA LEU A 119 -10.61 3.69 1.11
C LEU A 119 -9.69 2.58 0.61
N MET A 120 -9.29 1.63 1.49
CA MET A 120 -8.44 0.50 1.10
C MET A 120 -9.12 -0.42 0.09
N LEU A 121 -10.40 -0.72 0.29
CA LEU A 121 -11.18 -1.53 -0.64
C LEU A 121 -11.26 -0.85 -2.01
N ARG A 122 -11.65 0.41 -2.04
CA ARG A 122 -11.77 1.17 -3.29
C ARG A 122 -10.44 1.30 -4.01
N ARG A 123 -9.39 1.68 -3.28
CA ARG A 123 -8.04 1.81 -3.83
C ARG A 123 -7.53 0.51 -4.44
N SER A 124 -7.67 -0.59 -3.72
CA SER A 124 -7.18 -1.89 -4.17
C SER A 124 -7.93 -2.42 -5.40
N GLU A 125 -9.23 -2.19 -5.49
CA GLU A 125 -10.04 -2.52 -6.66
C GLU A 125 -9.61 -1.74 -7.90
N LEU A 126 -9.46 -0.43 -7.78
CA LEU A 126 -9.02 0.45 -8.88
C LEU A 126 -7.62 0.07 -9.35
N MET A 127 -6.70 -0.17 -8.44
CA MET A 127 -5.34 -0.60 -8.78
C MET A 127 -5.33 -1.98 -9.46
N ALA A 128 -6.16 -2.92 -8.99
CA ALA A 128 -6.27 -4.24 -9.61
C ALA A 128 -6.88 -4.17 -11.01
N ALA A 129 -7.86 -3.30 -11.22
CA ALA A 129 -8.52 -3.11 -12.52
C ALA A 129 -7.56 -2.51 -13.57
N ALA A 130 -6.60 -1.70 -13.16
CA ALA A 130 -5.58 -1.11 -14.02
C ALA A 130 -4.42 -2.08 -14.33
N GLY A 131 -4.70 -3.38 -14.47
CA GLY A 131 -3.73 -4.45 -14.68
C GLY A 131 -2.90 -4.33 -15.96
N GLY A 132 -2.08 -5.37 -16.24
CA GLY A 132 -1.29 -5.47 -17.49
C GLY A 132 0.11 -4.85 -17.40
N GLY A 133 0.55 -4.41 -16.23
CA GLY A 133 1.90 -3.89 -15.96
C GLY A 133 2.81 -4.86 -15.24
N ALA A 134 4.05 -4.44 -15.01
CA ALA A 134 5.05 -5.14 -14.22
C ALA A 134 5.84 -4.19 -13.35
N MET A 135 6.35 -4.73 -12.25
CA MET A 135 7.28 -4.01 -11.36
C MET A 135 8.49 -4.90 -11.04
N SER A 136 9.65 -4.28 -10.88
CA SER A 136 10.88 -4.97 -10.46
C SER A 136 11.67 -4.12 -9.49
N ALA A 137 12.08 -4.70 -8.37
CA ALA A 137 13.03 -4.08 -7.47
C ALA A 137 14.45 -4.27 -8.02
N VAL A 138 15.19 -3.17 -8.08
CA VAL A 138 16.59 -3.14 -8.55
C VAL A 138 17.50 -2.77 -7.38
N ILE A 139 18.53 -3.58 -7.15
CA ILE A 139 19.39 -3.48 -5.99
C ILE A 139 20.84 -3.27 -6.42
N GLY A 140 21.48 -2.26 -5.85
CA GLY A 140 22.92 -1.99 -6.04
C GLY A 140 23.24 -1.65 -7.50
N PHE A 141 22.65 -0.60 -8.02
CA PHE A 141 22.64 -0.15 -9.40
C PHE A 141 23.51 1.10 -9.61
N ASP A 142 23.87 1.33 -10.88
CA ASP A 142 24.44 2.61 -11.33
C ASP A 142 23.28 3.61 -11.55
N ARG A 143 23.28 4.69 -10.75
CA ARG A 143 22.17 5.66 -10.76
C ARG A 143 22.12 6.49 -12.04
N ASP A 144 23.25 6.91 -12.55
CA ASP A 144 23.30 7.73 -13.77
C ASP A 144 22.83 6.92 -14.98
N GLN A 145 23.27 5.65 -15.05
CA GLN A 145 22.82 4.72 -16.09
C GLN A 145 21.30 4.44 -15.97
N LEU A 146 20.80 4.22 -14.75
CA LEU A 146 19.37 4.01 -14.51
C LEU A 146 18.55 5.20 -15.01
N GLN A 147 18.92 6.42 -14.62
CA GLN A 147 18.22 7.63 -15.03
C GLN A 147 18.24 7.80 -16.56
N ALA A 148 19.36 7.53 -17.20
CA ALA A 148 19.47 7.60 -18.66
C ALA A 148 18.57 6.57 -19.37
N LEU A 149 18.52 5.32 -18.88
CA LEU A 149 17.71 4.26 -19.45
C LEU A 149 16.20 4.54 -19.28
N VAL A 150 15.78 5.01 -18.10
CA VAL A 150 14.38 5.37 -17.84
C VAL A 150 13.97 6.60 -18.65
N ALA A 151 14.82 7.64 -18.73
CA ALA A 151 14.53 8.83 -19.54
C ALA A 151 14.45 8.56 -21.06
N ALA A 152 15.02 7.46 -21.53
CA ALA A 152 14.96 7.04 -22.94
C ALA A 152 13.73 6.14 -23.24
N ASN A 153 12.86 5.85 -22.27
CA ASN A 153 11.75 4.91 -22.44
C ASN A 153 10.51 5.34 -21.66
N ASP A 154 9.54 5.95 -22.34
CA ASP A 154 8.30 6.47 -21.73
C ASP A 154 7.38 5.37 -21.14
N ALA A 155 7.66 4.09 -21.41
CA ALA A 155 6.86 2.96 -20.94
C ALA A 155 7.33 2.38 -19.60
N VAL A 156 8.31 3.00 -18.94
CA VAL A 156 8.83 2.61 -17.61
C VAL A 156 9.21 3.85 -16.81
N VAL A 157 8.98 3.78 -15.49
CA VAL A 157 9.35 4.84 -14.55
C VAL A 157 10.06 4.25 -13.32
N ILE A 158 10.75 5.09 -12.56
CA ILE A 158 11.15 4.79 -11.19
C ILE A 158 9.94 5.05 -10.31
N ALA A 159 9.24 4.00 -9.90
CA ALA A 159 8.04 4.07 -9.08
C ALA A 159 8.35 4.39 -7.61
N ASN A 160 9.43 3.80 -7.09
CA ASN A 160 9.89 4.05 -5.72
C ASN A 160 11.41 4.24 -5.72
N ASP A 161 11.87 5.28 -5.05
CA ASP A 161 13.29 5.49 -4.74
C ASP A 161 13.50 5.23 -3.24
N ASN A 162 13.62 3.95 -2.89
CA ASN A 162 13.62 3.49 -1.49
C ASN A 162 14.91 3.83 -0.75
N SER A 163 16.03 3.86 -1.46
CA SER A 163 17.34 4.21 -0.91
C SER A 163 18.38 4.42 -2.02
N ALA A 164 19.56 4.87 -1.65
CA ALA A 164 20.70 4.97 -2.58
C ALA A 164 21.04 3.62 -3.26
N ALA A 165 20.61 2.50 -2.69
CA ALA A 165 20.92 1.15 -3.17
C ALA A 165 19.71 0.37 -3.69
N GLN A 166 18.49 0.89 -3.59
CA GLN A 166 17.28 0.17 -3.99
C GLN A 166 16.24 1.11 -4.57
N VAL A 167 15.79 0.80 -5.79
CA VAL A 167 14.64 1.42 -6.46
C VAL A 167 13.66 0.35 -6.93
N VAL A 168 12.45 0.78 -7.30
CA VAL A 168 11.47 -0.07 -7.97
C VAL A 168 11.14 0.55 -9.33
N LEU A 169 11.31 -0.23 -10.39
CA LEU A 169 10.84 0.07 -11.73
C LEU A 169 9.39 -0.35 -11.88
N SER A 170 8.60 0.45 -12.60
CA SER A 170 7.19 0.16 -12.91
C SER A 170 6.88 0.59 -14.33
N GLY A 171 6.15 -0.24 -15.08
CA GLY A 171 5.82 0.05 -16.47
C GLY A 171 5.26 -1.15 -17.22
N THR A 172 5.36 -1.12 -18.56
CA THR A 172 5.01 -2.31 -19.34
C THR A 172 6.02 -3.45 -19.07
N PRO A 173 5.59 -4.73 -19.13
CA PRO A 173 6.49 -5.85 -18.88
C PRO A 173 7.76 -5.82 -19.74
N SER A 174 7.62 -5.47 -21.03
CA SER A 174 8.75 -5.38 -21.97
C SER A 174 9.72 -4.25 -21.61
N ALA A 175 9.21 -3.07 -21.23
CA ALA A 175 10.06 -1.94 -20.89
C ALA A 175 10.79 -2.15 -19.55
N VAL A 176 10.11 -2.70 -18.54
CA VAL A 176 10.75 -3.06 -17.26
C VAL A 176 11.83 -4.11 -17.48
N GLN A 177 11.59 -5.13 -18.30
CA GLN A 177 12.58 -6.13 -18.64
C GLN A 177 13.77 -5.53 -19.38
N GLN A 178 13.53 -4.72 -20.43
CA GLN A 178 14.57 -4.08 -21.23
C GLN A 178 15.50 -3.23 -20.38
N VAL A 179 14.97 -2.36 -19.51
CA VAL A 179 15.78 -1.55 -18.61
C VAL A 179 16.56 -2.44 -17.64
N SER A 180 15.91 -3.46 -17.08
CA SER A 180 16.55 -4.39 -16.14
C SER A 180 17.73 -5.16 -16.74
N GLU A 181 17.65 -5.53 -18.03
CA GLU A 181 18.72 -6.25 -18.74
C GLU A 181 19.89 -5.34 -19.12
N GLN A 182 19.65 -4.06 -19.37
CA GLN A 182 20.69 -3.10 -19.77
C GLN A 182 21.40 -2.45 -18.58
N LEU A 183 20.76 -2.46 -17.41
CA LEU A 183 21.24 -1.78 -16.22
C LEU A 183 22.32 -2.58 -15.50
N THR A 184 23.46 -1.94 -15.23
CA THR A 184 24.47 -2.50 -14.35
C THR A 184 23.99 -2.47 -12.90
N CYS A 185 23.66 -3.62 -12.36
CA CYS A 185 23.17 -3.76 -10.99
C CYS A 185 23.59 -5.10 -10.37
N LYS A 186 23.46 -5.21 -9.03
CA LYS A 186 23.76 -6.45 -8.32
C LYS A 186 22.62 -7.48 -8.48
N ARG A 187 21.38 -7.01 -8.50
CA ARG A 187 20.20 -7.89 -8.53
C ARG A 187 18.97 -7.17 -9.03
N VAL A 188 18.17 -7.85 -9.83
CA VAL A 188 16.79 -7.50 -10.17
C VAL A 188 15.85 -8.55 -9.58
N VAL A 189 14.77 -8.12 -8.95
CA VAL A 189 13.76 -9.00 -8.34
C VAL A 189 12.41 -8.60 -8.90
N PRO A 190 11.79 -9.40 -9.79
CA PRO A 190 10.42 -9.19 -10.20
C PRO A 190 9.49 -9.21 -8.98
N LEU A 191 8.55 -8.27 -8.93
CA LEU A 191 7.56 -8.22 -7.86
C LEU A 191 6.30 -8.97 -8.29
N PRO A 192 5.66 -9.73 -7.38
CA PRO A 192 4.44 -10.48 -7.67
C PRO A 192 3.22 -9.56 -7.70
N VAL A 193 3.19 -8.62 -8.64
CA VAL A 193 2.09 -7.66 -8.83
C VAL A 193 1.61 -7.71 -10.28
N SER A 194 0.33 -7.42 -10.50
CA SER A 194 -0.31 -7.49 -11.82
C SER A 194 -0.43 -6.15 -12.53
N GLY A 195 0.02 -5.06 -11.89
CA GLY A 195 -0.13 -3.70 -12.41
C GLY A 195 1.17 -2.90 -12.37
N ALA A 196 1.25 -1.87 -13.22
CA ALA A 196 2.33 -0.88 -13.19
C ALA A 196 2.03 0.18 -12.13
N PHE A 197 2.03 -0.20 -10.84
CA PHE A 197 1.70 0.70 -9.76
C PHE A 197 2.69 1.86 -9.65
N HIS A 198 2.22 3.01 -9.17
CA HIS A 198 3.01 4.24 -9.06
C HIS A 198 3.64 4.71 -10.39
N SER A 199 2.91 4.54 -11.48
CA SER A 199 3.31 4.98 -12.82
C SER A 199 2.16 5.73 -13.50
N PRO A 200 2.41 6.40 -14.64
CA PRO A 200 1.35 7.03 -15.45
C PRO A 200 0.23 6.06 -15.89
N PHE A 201 0.48 4.75 -15.90
CA PHE A 201 -0.54 3.74 -16.19
C PHE A 201 -1.64 3.65 -15.13
N MET A 202 -1.45 4.28 -13.96
CA MET A 202 -2.46 4.39 -12.89
C MET A 202 -3.30 5.68 -13.00
N ALA A 203 -3.17 6.49 -14.05
CA ALA A 203 -3.84 7.80 -14.13
C ALA A 203 -5.37 7.70 -14.00
N GLU A 204 -6.01 6.78 -14.74
CA GLU A 204 -7.46 6.57 -14.65
C GLU A 204 -7.89 6.08 -13.25
N ALA A 205 -7.11 5.18 -12.65
CA ALA A 205 -7.36 4.71 -11.30
C ALA A 205 -7.19 5.81 -10.26
N ALA A 206 -6.21 6.70 -10.45
CA ALA A 206 -5.98 7.85 -9.57
C ALA A 206 -7.12 8.87 -9.68
N GLU A 207 -7.60 9.19 -10.89
CA GLU A 207 -8.75 10.06 -11.10
C GLU A 207 -10.01 9.50 -10.45
N ALA A 208 -10.32 8.21 -10.68
CA ALA A 208 -11.47 7.55 -10.06
C ALA A 208 -11.34 7.44 -8.52
N PHE A 209 -10.14 7.42 -7.98
CA PHE A 209 -9.91 7.46 -6.54
C PHE A 209 -10.06 8.87 -5.99
N ALA A 210 -9.60 9.90 -6.71
CA ALA A 210 -9.81 11.31 -6.35
C ALA A 210 -11.30 11.66 -6.28
N ASP A 211 -12.11 11.24 -7.28
CA ASP A 211 -13.55 11.41 -7.27
C ASP A 211 -14.22 10.77 -6.03
N HIS A 212 -13.67 9.63 -5.58
CA HIS A 212 -14.16 8.97 -4.36
C HIS A 212 -13.79 9.74 -3.10
N LEU A 213 -12.57 10.29 -3.03
CA LEU A 213 -12.10 11.11 -1.90
C LEU A 213 -12.93 12.39 -1.75
N ASP A 214 -13.33 13.04 -2.85
CA ASP A 214 -14.16 14.26 -2.83
C ASP A 214 -15.53 14.05 -2.16
N GLY A 215 -15.99 12.80 -2.07
CA GLY A 215 -17.24 12.44 -1.38
C GLY A 215 -17.11 12.22 0.12
N LEU A 216 -15.90 12.27 0.67
CA LEU A 216 -15.61 11.95 2.07
C LEU A 216 -15.25 13.21 2.86
N ALA A 217 -15.53 13.18 4.16
CA ALA A 217 -15.09 14.23 5.07
C ALA A 217 -13.80 13.81 5.77
N PHE A 218 -12.83 14.70 5.79
CA PHE A 218 -11.56 14.51 6.46
C PHE A 218 -11.36 15.58 7.52
N GLU A 219 -10.79 15.19 8.64
CA GLU A 219 -10.45 16.09 9.73
C GLU A 219 -8.96 16.51 9.64
N ASP A 220 -8.61 17.65 10.20
CA ASP A 220 -7.22 18.03 10.35
C ASP A 220 -6.45 16.97 11.15
N ALA A 221 -5.25 16.66 10.70
CA ALA A 221 -4.42 15.65 11.34
C ALA A 221 -3.98 16.08 12.75
N ARG A 222 -4.19 15.21 13.72
CA ARG A 222 -3.74 15.44 15.10
C ARG A 222 -2.21 15.47 15.24
N PHE A 223 -1.51 14.74 14.38
CA PHE A 223 -0.05 14.67 14.31
C PHE A 223 0.42 14.99 12.91
N PRO A 224 1.59 15.64 12.72
CA PRO A 224 2.12 15.90 11.40
C PRO A 224 2.26 14.61 10.58
N VAL A 225 1.73 14.60 9.37
CA VAL A 225 1.82 13.52 8.41
C VAL A 225 2.85 13.88 7.35
N LEU A 226 3.79 12.98 7.09
CA LEU A 226 4.72 13.08 5.98
C LEU A 226 4.16 12.28 4.80
N SER A 227 3.79 12.97 3.73
CA SER A 227 3.21 12.31 2.55
C SER A 227 4.28 11.69 1.65
N ASN A 228 3.85 10.81 0.74
CA ASN A 228 4.77 10.17 -0.22
C ASN A 228 5.23 11.12 -1.32
N THR A 229 4.54 12.24 -1.53
CA THR A 229 4.79 13.20 -2.61
C THR A 229 5.40 14.51 -2.15
N ASP A 230 5.14 14.91 -0.90
CA ASP A 230 5.69 16.13 -0.31
C ASP A 230 6.49 15.78 0.96
N PRO A 231 7.78 16.15 1.02
CA PRO A 231 8.61 15.91 2.20
C PRO A 231 8.31 16.86 3.37
N THR A 232 7.36 17.79 3.21
CA THR A 232 6.98 18.75 4.27
C THR A 232 5.84 18.16 5.10
N PRO A 233 6.06 17.83 6.40
CA PRO A 233 4.98 17.33 7.24
C PRO A 233 3.86 18.36 7.42
N SER A 234 2.60 17.92 7.24
CA SER A 234 1.41 18.77 7.42
C SER A 234 0.41 18.17 8.39
N CYS A 235 -0.37 19.05 9.04
CA CYS A 235 -1.58 18.67 9.77
C CYS A 235 -2.86 19.14 9.07
N ASP A 236 -2.76 19.83 7.95
CA ASP A 236 -3.89 20.41 7.21
C ASP A 236 -4.55 19.34 6.34
N ALA A 237 -5.86 19.14 6.52
CA ALA A 237 -6.65 18.19 5.72
C ALA A 237 -6.77 18.59 4.24
N ALA A 238 -6.47 19.84 3.88
CA ALA A 238 -6.50 20.34 2.50
C ALA A 238 -5.18 20.10 1.74
N VAL A 239 -4.16 19.54 2.38
CA VAL A 239 -2.85 19.19 1.82
C VAL A 239 -2.71 17.69 1.72
#